data_2b9e0a1c12826b0a461921830b9bec6e
#
_entry.id   2b9e0a1c12826b0a461921830b9bec6e
#
_cell.length_a   1.000
_cell.length_b   1.000
_cell.length_c   1.000
_cell.angle_alpha   90.00
_cell.angle_beta   90.00
_cell.angle_gamma   90.00
#
_symmetry.space_group_name_H-M   'P 1'
#
loop_
_entity.id
_entity.type
_entity.pdbx_description
1 polymer ?
#
loop_
_entity_poly.entity_id
_entity_poly.type
_entity_poly.pdbx_seq_one_letter_code
_entity_poly.pdbx_strand_id
1 'polypeptide(L)'
;MAVKVAINGFGRIGRLAFRQMFEADGYEVVAINDLTSPAMLAHLLKYDTAQGSFMGKIGENKHTVEAGEDYIVVDGKKITIYAIKDAKDCPWGELGIDVVLECTGFYTSKAKAEAHIQAGARKVVISAPAGNDLKTIVYSVNEKTLTAEDQVISAASCTTNCLAPMADTLNKTYPIVSGIMTPVHAYTGDQMILDGPQRKGDLRRARAGAQNIVPNSTGAAKAIGLVIPELNGKLIGSAQRVPVPTGSTTILVAVVKGKDVTKESINAAMKAAASQSFGYNEDPIVSSDVIGMRYGSLFDATQTMVAKIDDDTYQVQVVSWYDNENSYTSQMVRTIKYFAEL
;
A
#
# COMPACT_ATOMS: atom_id res chain seq x y z
N MET A 1 -15.71 -4.37 19.83
CA MET A 1 -14.39 -4.43 20.54
C MET A 1 -13.32 -3.94 19.58
N ALA A 2 -12.21 -3.40 20.07
CA ALA A 2 -11.08 -3.03 19.22
C ALA A 2 -10.40 -4.29 18.66
N VAL A 3 -9.94 -4.23 17.41
CA VAL A 3 -9.18 -5.29 16.75
C VAL A 3 -7.77 -5.32 17.34
N LYS A 4 -7.37 -6.44 17.93
CA LYS A 4 -6.04 -6.64 18.48
C LYS A 4 -5.05 -6.99 17.37
N VAL A 5 -4.10 -6.08 17.14
CA VAL A 5 -3.12 -6.20 16.07
C VAL A 5 -1.71 -6.39 16.62
N ALA A 6 -0.98 -7.35 16.08
CA ALA A 6 0.46 -7.42 16.19
C ALA A 6 1.14 -7.01 14.88
N ILE A 7 2.24 -6.29 14.95
CA ILE A 7 3.02 -5.87 13.77
C ILE A 7 4.32 -6.67 13.74
N ASN A 8 4.50 -7.48 12.70
CA ASN A 8 5.75 -8.17 12.46
C ASN A 8 6.60 -7.40 11.41
N GLY A 9 7.66 -6.76 11.87
CA GLY A 9 8.48 -5.82 11.10
C GLY A 9 8.05 -4.36 11.28
N PHE A 10 8.85 -3.59 12.00
CA PHE A 10 8.57 -2.18 12.30
C PHE A 10 9.40 -1.23 11.43
N GLY A 11 9.51 -1.59 10.14
CA GLY A 11 10.08 -0.78 9.06
C GLY A 11 9.18 0.41 8.69
N ARG A 12 9.36 0.96 7.49
CA ARG A 12 8.57 2.09 6.98
C ARG A 12 7.06 1.85 7.10
N ILE A 13 6.57 0.76 6.51
CA ILE A 13 5.13 0.44 6.45
C ILE A 13 4.59 0.08 7.84
N GLY A 14 5.30 -0.73 8.63
CA GLY A 14 4.88 -1.08 9.99
C GLY A 14 4.70 0.14 10.88
N ARG A 15 5.63 1.12 10.81
CA ARG A 15 5.53 2.36 11.59
C ARG A 15 4.38 3.26 11.14
N LEU A 16 4.14 3.37 9.83
CA LEU A 16 3.01 4.16 9.33
C LEU A 16 1.67 3.51 9.65
N ALA A 17 1.59 2.18 9.57
CA ALA A 17 0.41 1.44 10.02
C ALA A 17 0.15 1.65 11.51
N PHE A 18 1.21 1.58 12.32
CA PHE A 18 1.12 1.89 13.75
C PHE A 18 0.55 3.29 13.99
N ARG A 19 1.12 4.33 13.36
CA ARG A 19 0.63 5.72 13.51
C ARG A 19 -0.85 5.84 13.18
N GLN A 20 -1.29 5.24 12.07
CA GLN A 20 -2.69 5.33 11.64
C GLN A 20 -3.63 4.56 12.58
N MET A 21 -3.26 3.35 13.02
CA MET A 21 -4.07 2.56 13.94
C MET A 21 -4.11 3.16 15.35
N PHE A 22 -3.00 3.79 15.78
CA PHE A 22 -2.91 4.46 17.08
C PHE A 22 -3.81 5.70 17.19
N GLU A 23 -3.95 6.44 16.09
CA GLU A 23 -4.82 7.63 15.99
C GLU A 23 -6.29 7.30 15.66
N ALA A 24 -6.60 6.05 15.29
CA ALA A 24 -7.95 5.66 14.86
C ALA A 24 -8.66 4.80 15.90
N ASP A 25 -9.98 4.95 15.95
CA ASP A 25 -10.82 4.09 16.78
C ASP A 25 -10.99 2.69 16.19
N GLY A 26 -11.09 1.70 17.09
CA GLY A 26 -11.37 0.32 16.74
C GLY A 26 -10.14 -0.55 16.50
N TYR A 27 -8.94 -0.05 16.84
CA TYR A 27 -7.69 -0.81 16.80
C TYR A 27 -6.97 -0.77 18.15
N GLU A 28 -6.29 -1.86 18.46
CA GLU A 28 -5.34 -1.96 19.57
C GLU A 28 -4.06 -2.62 19.07
N VAL A 29 -2.97 -1.86 18.94
CA VAL A 29 -1.65 -2.45 18.66
C VAL A 29 -1.10 -2.98 19.97
N VAL A 30 -1.11 -4.31 20.11
CA VAL A 30 -0.75 -5.03 21.34
C VAL A 30 0.76 -5.26 21.43
N ALA A 31 1.38 -5.62 20.31
CA ALA A 31 2.78 -6.01 20.27
C ALA A 31 3.42 -5.70 18.91
N ILE A 32 4.73 -5.56 18.93
CA ILE A 32 5.59 -5.42 17.75
C ILE A 32 6.66 -6.49 17.83
N ASN A 33 6.98 -7.16 16.73
CA ASN A 33 8.15 -8.01 16.60
C ASN A 33 9.12 -7.40 15.58
N ASP A 34 10.33 -7.06 16.02
CA ASP A 34 11.39 -6.55 15.15
C ASP A 34 12.76 -6.88 15.77
N LEU A 35 13.75 -7.19 14.96
CA LEU A 35 15.09 -7.56 15.44
C LEU A 35 15.96 -6.36 15.81
N THR A 36 15.42 -5.15 15.61
CA THR A 36 16.08 -3.88 15.94
C THR A 36 15.77 -3.48 17.39
N SER A 37 16.69 -2.76 18.04
CA SER A 37 16.50 -2.33 19.42
C SER A 37 15.29 -1.39 19.61
N PRO A 38 14.57 -1.46 20.74
CA PRO A 38 13.45 -0.56 21.04
C PRO A 38 13.82 0.93 20.96
N ALA A 39 15.04 1.30 21.38
CA ALA A 39 15.52 2.67 21.27
C ALA A 39 15.59 3.18 19.82
N MET A 40 16.08 2.36 18.88
CA MET A 40 16.11 2.70 17.45
C MET A 40 14.70 2.77 16.88
N LEU A 41 13.82 1.82 17.23
CA LEU A 41 12.43 1.79 16.75
C LEU A 41 11.65 3.01 17.25
N ALA A 42 11.79 3.38 18.51
CA ALA A 42 11.19 4.59 19.08
C ALA A 42 11.69 5.86 18.39
N HIS A 43 13.00 5.97 18.14
CA HIS A 43 13.59 7.10 17.42
C HIS A 43 13.00 7.24 16.02
N LEU A 44 12.94 6.15 15.26
CA LEU A 44 12.40 6.14 13.91
C LEU A 44 10.86 6.30 13.87
N LEU A 45 10.15 5.99 14.95
CA LEU A 45 8.73 6.31 15.09
C LEU A 45 8.51 7.79 15.32
N LYS A 46 9.38 8.43 16.15
CA LYS A 46 9.34 9.88 16.42
C LYS A 46 9.55 10.70 15.15
N TYR A 47 10.63 10.39 14.45
CA TYR A 47 11.15 11.22 13.36
C TYR A 47 11.08 10.48 12.03
N ASP A 48 10.48 11.10 11.05
CA ASP A 48 10.33 10.54 9.70
C ASP A 48 10.54 11.65 8.68
N THR A 49 11.57 11.51 7.86
CA THR A 49 11.96 12.54 6.88
C THR A 49 10.90 12.69 5.78
N ALA A 50 10.29 11.59 5.35
CA ALA A 50 9.32 11.59 4.26
C ALA A 50 7.90 11.94 4.73
N GLN A 51 7.50 11.46 5.93
CA GLN A 51 6.13 11.56 6.43
C GLN A 51 5.96 12.55 7.60
N GLY A 52 7.05 13.22 7.97
CA GLY A 52 7.03 14.14 9.11
C GLY A 52 7.05 13.47 10.47
N SER A 53 7.28 14.28 11.50
CA SER A 53 7.38 13.80 12.87
C SER A 53 6.04 13.33 13.42
N PHE A 54 6.00 12.16 14.06
CA PHE A 54 4.82 11.67 14.77
C PHE A 54 4.51 12.50 16.02
N MET A 55 5.52 13.14 16.59
CA MET A 55 5.37 14.04 17.73
C MET A 55 4.82 15.43 17.35
N GLY A 56 4.56 15.70 16.08
CA GLY A 56 4.29 17.03 15.56
C GLY A 56 5.59 17.82 15.34
N LYS A 57 5.50 19.14 15.19
CA LYS A 57 6.67 20.01 15.15
C LYS A 57 7.36 20.04 16.52
N ILE A 58 8.65 20.36 16.53
CA ILE A 58 9.39 20.52 17.79
C ILE A 58 8.67 21.56 18.68
N GLY A 59 8.27 21.12 19.88
CA GLY A 59 7.52 21.94 20.84
C GLY A 59 6.00 21.74 20.82
N GLU A 60 5.42 21.05 19.81
CA GLU A 60 3.97 20.79 19.79
C GLU A 60 3.55 19.64 20.69
N ASN A 61 4.44 18.63 20.87
CA ASN A 61 4.19 17.43 21.69
C ASN A 61 2.85 16.74 21.38
N LYS A 62 2.52 16.59 20.08
CA LYS A 62 1.30 15.92 19.62
C LYS A 62 1.21 14.50 20.18
N HIS A 63 2.32 13.77 20.15
CA HIS A 63 2.48 12.46 20.75
C HIS A 63 3.78 12.38 21.53
N THR A 64 3.81 11.56 22.57
CA THR A 64 5.03 11.20 23.29
C THR A 64 5.47 9.80 22.88
N VAL A 65 6.77 9.58 22.71
CA VAL A 65 7.32 8.25 22.41
C VAL A 65 8.59 8.06 23.25
N GLU A 66 8.62 7.00 24.04
CA GLU A 66 9.75 6.63 24.88
C GLU A 66 10.14 5.18 24.63
N ALA A 67 11.37 4.80 24.89
CA ALA A 67 11.85 3.43 24.79
C ALA A 67 12.23 2.90 26.16
N GLY A 68 11.82 1.66 26.45
CA GLY A 68 12.35 0.87 27.54
C GLY A 68 13.30 -0.22 27.05
N GLU A 69 13.53 -1.23 27.86
CA GLU A 69 14.44 -2.33 27.54
C GLU A 69 13.86 -3.24 26.44
N ASP A 70 12.59 -3.62 26.58
CA ASP A 70 11.86 -4.53 25.67
C ASP A 70 10.50 -3.95 25.23
N TYR A 71 10.34 -2.62 25.26
CA TYR A 71 9.07 -1.98 24.92
C TYR A 71 9.28 -0.54 24.44
N ILE A 72 8.23 0.00 23.84
CA ILE A 72 8.05 1.44 23.65
C ILE A 72 6.83 1.90 24.43
N VAL A 73 6.80 3.16 24.82
CA VAL A 73 5.62 3.82 25.39
C VAL A 73 5.21 4.95 24.47
N VAL A 74 3.94 4.94 24.05
CA VAL A 74 3.36 6.02 23.23
C VAL A 74 2.15 6.58 23.98
N ASP A 75 2.19 7.86 24.31
CA ASP A 75 1.15 8.55 25.10
C ASP A 75 0.74 7.76 26.36
N GLY A 76 1.73 7.23 27.07
CA GLY A 76 1.52 6.42 28.27
C GLY A 76 1.11 4.97 28.03
N LYS A 77 0.82 4.55 26.80
CA LYS A 77 0.52 3.14 26.45
C LYS A 77 1.81 2.37 26.19
N LYS A 78 2.04 1.32 26.96
CA LYS A 78 3.18 0.41 26.79
C LYS A 78 2.85 -0.61 25.69
N ILE A 79 3.76 -0.74 24.69
CA ILE A 79 3.70 -1.74 23.62
C ILE A 79 4.99 -2.56 23.69
N THR A 80 4.83 -3.87 23.89
CA THR A 80 5.97 -4.79 24.00
C THR A 80 6.64 -4.99 22.63
N ILE A 81 7.96 -4.98 22.61
CA ILE A 81 8.81 -5.27 21.45
C ILE A 81 9.42 -6.65 21.65
N TYR A 82 9.05 -7.57 20.78
CA TYR A 82 9.69 -8.88 20.69
C TYR A 82 10.81 -8.84 19.65
N ALA A 83 11.85 -9.66 19.84
CA ALA A 83 12.99 -9.81 18.92
C ALA A 83 13.13 -11.28 18.46
N ILE A 84 12.03 -11.87 18.02
CA ILE A 84 11.90 -13.27 17.69
C ILE A 84 12.11 -13.45 16.19
N LYS A 85 13.06 -14.32 15.79
CA LYS A 85 13.43 -14.53 14.37
C LYS A 85 12.39 -15.37 13.61
N ASP A 86 11.91 -16.44 14.24
CA ASP A 86 10.94 -17.34 13.61
C ASP A 86 9.52 -16.95 14.06
N ALA A 87 8.69 -16.58 13.12
CA ALA A 87 7.34 -16.09 13.41
C ALA A 87 6.46 -17.11 14.14
N LYS A 88 6.73 -18.41 13.99
CA LYS A 88 5.98 -19.48 14.69
C LYS A 88 6.20 -19.47 16.22
N ASP A 89 7.31 -18.89 16.68
CA ASP A 89 7.68 -18.82 18.09
C ASP A 89 7.16 -17.53 18.76
N CYS A 90 6.46 -16.67 18.03
CA CYS A 90 5.85 -15.45 18.56
C CYS A 90 4.64 -15.78 19.44
N PRO A 91 4.38 -15.02 20.51
CA PRO A 91 3.32 -15.34 21.48
C PRO A 91 1.92 -14.84 21.07
N TRP A 92 1.56 -14.95 19.79
CA TRP A 92 0.33 -14.35 19.27
C TRP A 92 -0.93 -14.92 19.90
N GLY A 93 -0.95 -16.25 20.17
CA GLY A 93 -2.06 -16.92 20.84
C GLY A 93 -2.23 -16.47 22.29
N GLU A 94 -1.15 -16.34 23.05
CA GLU A 94 -1.16 -15.89 24.45
C GLU A 94 -1.66 -14.44 24.57
N LEU A 95 -1.32 -13.60 23.58
CA LEU A 95 -1.74 -12.19 23.51
C LEU A 95 -3.16 -12.01 22.95
N GLY A 96 -3.76 -13.09 22.42
CA GLY A 96 -5.08 -13.05 21.80
C GLY A 96 -5.14 -12.16 20.57
N ILE A 97 -4.14 -12.27 19.69
CA ILE A 97 -4.03 -11.43 18.48
C ILE A 97 -5.08 -11.82 17.44
N ASP A 98 -5.91 -10.86 17.04
CA ASP A 98 -6.89 -11.04 15.98
C ASP A 98 -6.21 -11.02 14.61
N VAL A 99 -5.32 -10.07 14.36
CA VAL A 99 -4.62 -9.92 13.07
C VAL A 99 -3.15 -9.66 13.27
N VAL A 100 -2.30 -10.44 12.62
CA VAL A 100 -0.89 -10.08 12.42
C VAL A 100 -0.75 -9.31 11.13
N LEU A 101 -0.16 -8.12 11.20
CA LEU A 101 0.30 -7.35 10.06
C LEU A 101 1.75 -7.72 9.75
N GLU A 102 1.96 -8.45 8.65
CA GLU A 102 3.29 -8.90 8.21
C GLU A 102 3.96 -7.85 7.33
N CYS A 103 4.98 -7.19 7.85
CA CYS A 103 5.72 -6.08 7.21
C CYS A 103 7.23 -6.34 7.03
N THR A 104 7.73 -7.56 7.31
CA THR A 104 9.17 -7.85 7.22
C THR A 104 9.67 -8.02 5.78
N GLY A 105 8.77 -8.41 4.87
CA GLY A 105 9.11 -8.81 3.50
C GLY A 105 9.72 -10.21 3.39
N PHE A 106 9.78 -11.00 4.48
CA PHE A 106 10.26 -12.39 4.47
C PHE A 106 9.13 -13.41 4.33
N TYR A 107 7.98 -13.16 4.94
CA TYR A 107 6.82 -14.05 4.94
C TYR A 107 5.81 -13.65 3.85
N THR A 108 6.29 -13.54 2.60
CA THR A 108 5.53 -13.05 1.44
C THR A 108 4.91 -14.16 0.59
N SER A 109 4.46 -15.24 1.22
CA SER A 109 3.65 -16.29 0.60
C SER A 109 2.73 -16.90 1.65
N LYS A 110 1.65 -17.56 1.23
CA LYS A 110 0.71 -18.23 2.13
C LYS A 110 1.44 -19.20 3.07
N ALA A 111 2.20 -20.13 2.51
CA ALA A 111 2.92 -21.14 3.27
C ALA A 111 3.88 -20.57 4.32
N LYS A 112 4.56 -19.46 4.01
CA LYS A 112 5.42 -18.79 5.00
C LYS A 112 4.61 -18.05 6.07
N ALA A 113 3.58 -17.30 5.66
CA ALA A 113 2.79 -16.50 6.57
C ALA A 113 1.93 -17.34 7.53
N GLU A 114 1.63 -18.60 7.18
CA GLU A 114 0.99 -19.58 8.08
C GLU A 114 1.77 -19.82 9.38
N ALA A 115 3.06 -19.47 9.44
CA ALA A 115 3.81 -19.46 10.70
C ALA A 115 3.17 -18.59 11.79
N HIS A 116 2.54 -17.48 11.41
CA HIS A 116 1.80 -16.62 12.35
C HIS A 116 0.50 -17.27 12.85
N ILE A 117 -0.16 -18.05 12.00
CA ILE A 117 -1.35 -18.84 12.40
C ILE A 117 -0.94 -19.95 13.37
N GLN A 118 0.20 -20.63 13.09
CA GLN A 118 0.78 -21.64 14.01
C GLN A 118 1.16 -21.03 15.37
N ALA A 119 1.57 -19.76 15.38
CA ALA A 119 1.85 -18.98 16.59
C ALA A 119 0.58 -18.52 17.33
N GLY A 120 -0.61 -18.84 16.79
CA GLY A 120 -1.90 -18.58 17.44
C GLY A 120 -2.61 -17.29 17.03
N ALA A 121 -2.14 -16.57 15.99
CA ALA A 121 -2.90 -15.47 15.42
C ALA A 121 -4.16 -16.01 14.70
N ARG A 122 -5.26 -15.26 14.75
CA ARG A 122 -6.49 -15.66 14.04
C ARG A 122 -6.38 -15.42 12.53
N LYS A 123 -5.77 -14.31 12.13
CA LYS A 123 -5.66 -13.86 10.73
C LYS A 123 -4.32 -13.19 10.48
N VAL A 124 -3.90 -13.16 9.20
CA VAL A 124 -2.65 -12.52 8.75
C VAL A 124 -2.92 -11.65 7.52
N VAL A 125 -2.44 -10.41 7.55
CA VAL A 125 -2.41 -9.51 6.40
C VAL A 125 -0.96 -9.30 5.98
N ILE A 126 -0.59 -9.75 4.78
CA ILE A 126 0.74 -9.57 4.22
C ILE A 126 0.81 -8.22 3.50
N SER A 127 1.77 -7.37 3.88
CA SER A 127 1.97 -6.04 3.31
C SER A 127 2.76 -6.04 1.99
N ALA A 128 2.55 -7.05 1.16
CA ALA A 128 3.24 -7.24 -0.12
C ALA A 128 2.43 -8.17 -1.04
N PRO A 129 2.68 -8.17 -2.36
CA PRO A 129 2.21 -9.24 -3.25
C PRO A 129 2.73 -10.59 -2.77
N ALA A 130 1.86 -11.61 -2.67
CA ALA A 130 2.16 -12.85 -1.96
C ALA A 130 1.82 -14.15 -2.74
N GLY A 131 1.79 -14.08 -4.07
CA GLY A 131 1.45 -15.22 -4.94
C GLY A 131 -0.02 -15.26 -5.33
N ASN A 132 -0.45 -16.39 -5.90
CA ASN A 132 -1.80 -16.58 -6.46
C ASN A 132 -2.62 -17.61 -5.66
N ASP A 133 -2.04 -18.17 -4.59
CA ASP A 133 -2.64 -19.21 -3.73
C ASP A 133 -3.37 -18.63 -2.52
N LEU A 134 -3.47 -17.30 -2.45
CA LEU A 134 -4.23 -16.55 -1.45
C LEU A 134 -4.89 -15.32 -2.10
N LYS A 135 -5.93 -14.80 -1.46
CA LYS A 135 -6.63 -13.63 -1.97
C LYS A 135 -5.76 -12.37 -1.88
N THR A 136 -5.72 -11.63 -2.96
CA THR A 136 -5.09 -10.30 -3.06
C THR A 136 -6.18 -9.24 -3.00
N ILE A 137 -6.13 -8.38 -2.00
CA ILE A 137 -7.20 -7.44 -1.69
C ILE A 137 -6.75 -5.99 -1.92
N VAL A 138 -7.60 -5.25 -2.61
CA VAL A 138 -7.60 -3.79 -2.66
C VAL A 138 -8.91 -3.31 -2.05
N TYR A 139 -8.84 -2.62 -0.92
CA TYR A 139 -10.02 -2.12 -0.22
C TYR A 139 -10.84 -1.17 -1.11
N SER A 140 -12.14 -1.27 -1.07
CA SER A 140 -13.15 -0.62 -1.92
C SER A 140 -13.22 -1.11 -3.38
N VAL A 141 -12.48 -2.18 -3.73
CA VAL A 141 -12.58 -2.82 -5.05
C VAL A 141 -13.06 -4.26 -4.92
N ASN A 142 -12.36 -5.08 -4.11
CA ASN A 142 -12.67 -6.51 -3.99
C ASN A 142 -12.66 -7.06 -2.55
N GLU A 143 -12.67 -6.24 -1.52
CA GLU A 143 -12.69 -6.70 -0.12
C GLU A 143 -13.91 -7.58 0.20
N LYS A 144 -15.01 -7.39 -0.52
CA LYS A 144 -16.24 -8.18 -0.37
C LYS A 144 -16.11 -9.63 -0.83
N THR A 145 -14.99 -9.98 -1.47
CA THR A 145 -14.68 -11.38 -1.83
C THR A 145 -14.14 -12.18 -0.63
N LEU A 146 -13.78 -11.50 0.46
CA LEU A 146 -13.32 -12.14 1.70
C LEU A 146 -14.47 -12.84 2.41
N THR A 147 -14.12 -13.94 3.07
CA THR A 147 -15.02 -14.74 3.89
C THR A 147 -14.40 -15.02 5.26
N ALA A 148 -15.17 -15.53 6.19
CA ALA A 148 -14.70 -15.88 7.54
C ALA A 148 -13.63 -17.00 7.53
N GLU A 149 -13.62 -17.85 6.50
CA GLU A 149 -12.67 -18.95 6.34
C GLU A 149 -11.27 -18.49 5.88
N ASP A 150 -11.17 -17.28 5.33
CA ASP A 150 -9.88 -16.72 4.95
C ASP A 150 -9.04 -16.42 6.20
N GLN A 151 -7.84 -16.94 6.26
CA GLN A 151 -6.92 -16.69 7.37
C GLN A 151 -5.70 -15.86 6.97
N VAL A 152 -5.23 -15.99 5.73
CA VAL A 152 -4.05 -15.28 5.22
C VAL A 152 -4.39 -14.59 3.92
N ILE A 153 -4.17 -13.29 3.86
CA ILE A 153 -4.42 -12.47 2.65
C ILE A 153 -3.24 -11.56 2.32
N SER A 154 -3.18 -11.13 1.07
CA SER A 154 -2.27 -10.07 0.62
C SER A 154 -3.02 -8.75 0.49
N ALA A 155 -2.46 -7.65 1.02
CA ALA A 155 -2.95 -6.29 0.77
C ALA A 155 -2.41 -5.71 -0.55
N ALA A 156 -1.96 -6.55 -1.48
CA ALA A 156 -1.39 -6.16 -2.77
C ALA A 156 -0.13 -5.28 -2.65
N SER A 157 0.13 -4.44 -3.64
CA SER A 157 1.18 -3.42 -3.63
C SER A 157 0.59 -2.02 -3.61
N CYS A 158 1.42 -1.01 -3.29
CA CYS A 158 1.02 0.40 -3.37
C CYS A 158 0.52 0.78 -4.76
N THR A 159 1.22 0.36 -5.80
CA THR A 159 0.85 0.61 -7.20
C THR A 159 -0.46 -0.08 -7.57
N THR A 160 -0.70 -1.33 -7.12
CA THR A 160 -1.97 -2.03 -7.37
C THR A 160 -3.13 -1.32 -6.66
N ASN A 161 -2.92 -0.83 -5.43
CA ASN A 161 -3.94 -0.06 -4.69
C ASN A 161 -4.27 1.28 -5.36
N CYS A 162 -3.31 1.90 -6.06
CA CYS A 162 -3.56 3.09 -6.86
C CYS A 162 -4.28 2.78 -8.18
N LEU A 163 -3.81 1.75 -8.90
CA LEU A 163 -4.34 1.40 -10.24
C LEU A 163 -5.77 0.86 -10.17
N ALA A 164 -6.06 -0.01 -9.19
CA ALA A 164 -7.30 -0.80 -9.20
C ALA A 164 -8.58 0.03 -9.15
N PRO A 165 -8.76 1.03 -8.27
CA PRO A 165 -9.99 1.83 -8.26
C PRO A 165 -10.21 2.60 -9.57
N MET A 166 -9.15 3.16 -10.14
CA MET A 166 -9.20 3.89 -11.41
C MET A 166 -9.51 2.96 -12.58
N ALA A 167 -8.85 1.80 -12.66
CA ALA A 167 -9.06 0.81 -13.72
C ALA A 167 -10.44 0.15 -13.62
N ASP A 168 -10.93 -0.14 -12.43
CA ASP A 168 -12.26 -0.70 -12.17
C ASP A 168 -13.36 0.26 -12.62
N THR A 169 -13.25 1.53 -12.23
CA THR A 169 -14.20 2.58 -12.63
C THR A 169 -14.21 2.76 -14.15
N LEU A 170 -13.01 2.84 -14.76
CA LEU A 170 -12.91 2.98 -16.22
C LEU A 170 -13.52 1.76 -16.93
N ASN A 171 -13.19 0.53 -16.49
CA ASN A 171 -13.65 -0.71 -17.12
C ASN A 171 -15.16 -0.90 -16.99
N LYS A 172 -15.77 -0.49 -15.89
CA LYS A 172 -17.23 -0.53 -15.68
C LYS A 172 -17.97 0.48 -16.54
N THR A 173 -17.35 1.63 -16.82
CA THR A 173 -17.95 2.70 -17.62
C THR A 173 -17.72 2.44 -19.12
N TYR A 174 -16.48 2.13 -19.48
CA TYR A 174 -16.02 1.86 -20.85
C TYR A 174 -15.10 0.64 -20.83
N PRO A 175 -15.56 -0.55 -21.24
CA PRO A 175 -14.80 -1.78 -21.16
C PRO A 175 -13.40 -1.67 -21.76
N ILE A 176 -12.39 -1.98 -20.96
CA ILE A 176 -11.00 -1.97 -21.37
C ILE A 176 -10.73 -3.20 -22.26
N VAL A 177 -10.21 -2.94 -23.46
CA VAL A 177 -9.75 -3.96 -24.41
C VAL A 177 -8.30 -4.36 -24.09
N SER A 178 -7.43 -3.37 -23.98
CA SER A 178 -6.02 -3.53 -23.63
C SER A 178 -5.47 -2.23 -23.05
N GLY A 179 -4.32 -2.30 -22.40
CA GLY A 179 -3.70 -1.08 -21.87
C GLY A 179 -2.26 -1.26 -21.43
N ILE A 180 -1.57 -0.13 -21.30
CA ILE A 180 -0.23 -0.02 -20.77
C ILE A 180 -0.29 0.88 -19.53
N MET A 181 0.17 0.36 -18.38
CA MET A 181 0.29 1.15 -17.19
C MET A 181 1.75 1.49 -16.89
N THR A 182 2.00 2.73 -16.54
CA THR A 182 3.34 3.21 -16.24
C THR A 182 3.32 3.98 -14.91
N PRO A 183 3.71 3.32 -13.79
CA PRO A 183 3.94 4.05 -12.56
C PRO A 183 5.23 4.87 -12.67
N VAL A 184 5.15 6.17 -12.37
CA VAL A 184 6.28 7.02 -12.05
C VAL A 184 6.40 7.01 -10.53
N HIS A 185 7.37 6.26 -10.02
CA HIS A 185 7.42 5.84 -8.62
C HIS A 185 8.58 6.50 -7.86
N ALA A 186 8.33 6.98 -6.67
CA ALA A 186 9.39 7.40 -5.75
C ALA A 186 10.39 6.26 -5.49
N TYR A 187 11.64 6.59 -5.17
CA TYR A 187 12.60 5.56 -4.75
C TYR A 187 12.16 4.93 -3.41
N THR A 188 12.60 3.71 -3.16
CA THR A 188 12.27 2.97 -1.94
C THR A 188 13.52 2.33 -1.34
N GLY A 189 13.45 1.89 -0.09
CA GLY A 189 14.59 1.34 0.66
C GLY A 189 15.19 0.04 0.12
N ASP A 190 14.66 -0.52 -0.98
CA ASP A 190 15.26 -1.63 -1.72
C ASP A 190 16.26 -1.18 -2.80
N GLN A 191 16.32 0.12 -3.08
CA GLN A 191 17.35 0.74 -3.92
C GLN A 191 18.55 1.17 -3.08
N MET A 192 19.71 1.30 -3.72
CA MET A 192 20.92 1.75 -3.05
C MET A 192 20.96 3.28 -2.92
N ILE A 193 21.57 3.78 -1.84
CA ILE A 193 21.86 5.21 -1.65
C ILE A 193 22.94 5.67 -2.63
N LEU A 194 24.08 4.95 -2.66
CA LEU A 194 25.13 5.03 -3.66
C LEU A 194 25.18 3.70 -4.41
N ASP A 195 25.87 3.68 -5.57
CA ASP A 195 26.04 2.45 -6.35
C ASP A 195 26.63 1.32 -5.48
N GLY A 196 25.96 0.19 -5.42
CA GLY A 196 26.37 -0.93 -4.58
C GLY A 196 25.54 -2.18 -4.82
N PRO A 197 25.95 -3.35 -4.28
CA PRO A 197 25.28 -4.62 -4.50
C PRO A 197 23.86 -4.63 -3.90
N GLN A 198 22.87 -4.80 -4.75
CA GLN A 198 21.47 -4.92 -4.35
C GLN A 198 21.16 -6.37 -3.94
N ARG A 199 20.39 -6.55 -2.85
CA ARG A 199 20.14 -7.85 -2.19
C ARG A 199 19.57 -8.95 -3.09
N LYS A 200 18.78 -8.57 -4.13
CA LYS A 200 18.16 -9.52 -5.07
C LYS A 200 18.88 -9.57 -6.42
N GLY A 201 20.03 -8.88 -6.55
CA GLY A 201 20.82 -8.85 -7.77
C GLY A 201 20.26 -8.00 -8.91
N ASP A 202 19.30 -7.12 -8.64
CA ASP A 202 18.78 -6.19 -9.65
C ASP A 202 19.82 -5.08 -9.93
N LEU A 203 20.41 -5.13 -11.14
CA LEU A 203 21.49 -4.23 -11.56
C LEU A 203 21.06 -2.78 -11.66
N ARG A 204 19.80 -2.49 -11.97
CA ARG A 204 19.28 -1.11 -12.04
C ARG A 204 19.00 -0.56 -10.65
N ARG A 205 18.44 -1.35 -9.75
CA ARG A 205 18.22 -0.97 -8.34
C ARG A 205 19.51 -0.90 -7.53
N ALA A 206 20.62 -1.44 -8.06
CA ALA A 206 21.96 -1.31 -7.51
C ALA A 206 22.55 0.12 -7.68
N ARG A 207 21.91 0.96 -8.48
CA ARG A 207 22.35 2.35 -8.71
C ARG A 207 21.70 3.29 -7.69
N ALA A 208 22.38 4.44 -7.49
CA ALA A 208 21.95 5.49 -6.56
C ALA A 208 20.52 5.99 -6.85
N GLY A 209 19.57 5.69 -5.94
CA GLY A 209 18.14 5.96 -6.16
C GLY A 209 17.78 7.43 -6.23
N ALA A 210 18.48 8.28 -5.49
CA ALA A 210 18.23 9.72 -5.43
C ALA A 210 18.90 10.52 -6.58
N GLN A 211 19.58 9.85 -7.51
CA GLN A 211 20.32 10.48 -8.61
C GLN A 211 19.90 10.00 -10.01
N ASN A 212 19.06 8.96 -10.09
CA ASN A 212 18.77 8.30 -11.35
C ASN A 212 17.28 8.11 -11.59
N ILE A 213 16.86 8.20 -12.87
CA ILE A 213 15.62 7.57 -13.33
C ILE A 213 15.95 6.09 -13.55
N VAL A 214 15.23 5.20 -12.85
CA VAL A 214 15.51 3.76 -12.84
C VAL A 214 14.34 3.00 -13.46
N PRO A 215 14.45 2.50 -14.71
CA PRO A 215 13.43 1.64 -15.30
C PRO A 215 13.34 0.31 -14.53
N ASN A 216 12.11 -0.10 -14.19
CA ASN A 216 11.85 -1.30 -13.41
C ASN A 216 10.67 -2.09 -13.97
N SER A 217 10.71 -3.40 -13.79
CA SER A 217 9.50 -4.21 -13.94
C SER A 217 8.50 -3.87 -12.84
N THR A 218 7.22 -3.99 -13.14
CA THR A 218 6.15 -3.90 -12.15
C THR A 218 5.27 -5.13 -12.21
N GLY A 219 4.98 -5.72 -11.04
CA GLY A 219 4.02 -6.80 -10.92
C GLY A 219 2.56 -6.31 -10.92
N ALA A 220 2.31 -5.00 -10.83
CA ALA A 220 0.97 -4.46 -10.68
C ALA A 220 0.06 -4.76 -11.90
N ALA A 221 0.62 -4.74 -13.12
CA ALA A 221 -0.13 -5.10 -14.33
C ALA A 221 -0.63 -6.55 -14.33
N LYS A 222 0.13 -7.49 -13.73
CA LYS A 222 -0.32 -8.88 -13.54
C LYS A 222 -1.25 -9.01 -12.34
N ALA A 223 -0.94 -8.32 -11.25
CA ALA A 223 -1.72 -8.37 -10.02
C ALA A 223 -3.12 -7.80 -10.17
N ILE A 224 -3.37 -6.92 -11.16
CA ILE A 224 -4.70 -6.36 -11.41
C ILE A 224 -5.73 -7.46 -11.71
N GLY A 225 -5.35 -8.53 -12.42
CA GLY A 225 -6.23 -9.66 -12.73
C GLY A 225 -6.63 -10.49 -11.50
N LEU A 226 -5.87 -10.39 -10.38
CA LEU A 226 -6.25 -11.01 -9.10
C LEU A 226 -7.30 -10.20 -8.35
N VAL A 227 -7.37 -8.90 -8.64
CA VAL A 227 -8.28 -7.93 -7.98
C VAL A 227 -9.52 -7.70 -8.84
N ILE A 228 -9.34 -7.59 -10.16
CA ILE A 228 -10.38 -7.36 -11.17
C ILE A 228 -10.21 -8.42 -12.25
N PRO A 229 -10.88 -9.59 -12.12
CA PRO A 229 -10.69 -10.73 -13.02
C PRO A 229 -10.92 -10.42 -14.50
N GLU A 230 -11.80 -9.47 -14.81
CA GLU A 230 -12.11 -9.03 -16.18
C GLU A 230 -10.91 -8.34 -16.87
N LEU A 231 -9.93 -7.86 -16.10
CA LEU A 231 -8.71 -7.25 -16.61
C LEU A 231 -7.53 -8.22 -16.72
N ASN A 232 -7.73 -9.49 -16.39
CA ASN A 232 -6.67 -10.49 -16.50
C ASN A 232 -6.12 -10.59 -17.92
N GLY A 233 -4.82 -10.38 -18.08
CA GLY A 233 -4.12 -10.42 -19.37
C GLY A 233 -4.31 -9.19 -20.27
N LYS A 234 -5.17 -8.22 -19.90
CA LYS A 234 -5.40 -7.03 -20.71
C LYS A 234 -4.41 -5.89 -20.48
N LEU A 235 -3.74 -5.88 -19.33
CA LEU A 235 -2.79 -4.82 -18.97
C LEU A 235 -1.36 -5.35 -18.93
N ILE A 236 -0.45 -4.56 -19.54
CA ILE A 236 1.00 -4.71 -19.40
C ILE A 236 1.58 -3.44 -18.79
N GLY A 237 2.84 -3.45 -18.35
CA GLY A 237 3.45 -2.21 -17.85
C GLY A 237 4.86 -2.36 -17.34
N SER A 238 5.50 -1.20 -17.18
CA SER A 238 6.82 -1.02 -16.58
C SER A 238 6.85 0.26 -15.77
N ALA A 239 7.58 0.26 -14.66
CA ALA A 239 7.73 1.41 -13.79
C ALA A 239 8.96 2.25 -14.15
N GLN A 240 8.89 3.55 -13.87
CA GLN A 240 10.03 4.45 -13.81
C GLN A 240 10.20 4.94 -12.38
N ARG A 241 11.31 4.59 -11.73
CA ARG A 241 11.62 5.16 -10.42
C ARG A 241 12.37 6.45 -10.57
N VAL A 242 11.99 7.46 -9.81
CA VAL A 242 12.48 8.84 -9.92
C VAL A 242 13.06 9.33 -8.59
N PRO A 243 13.92 10.39 -8.61
CA PRO A 243 14.62 10.90 -7.42
C PRO A 243 13.71 11.72 -6.47
N VAL A 244 12.60 11.15 -6.03
CA VAL A 244 11.73 11.72 -4.98
C VAL A 244 11.54 10.72 -3.84
N PRO A 245 11.47 11.15 -2.57
CA PRO A 245 11.44 10.24 -1.42
C PRO A 245 10.10 9.54 -1.23
N THR A 246 9.00 10.19 -1.60
CA THR A 246 7.64 9.65 -1.61
C THR A 246 6.74 10.51 -2.49
N GLY A 247 5.54 10.04 -2.80
CA GLY A 247 4.67 10.68 -3.79
C GLY A 247 4.93 10.13 -5.20
N SER A 248 3.98 9.36 -5.70
CA SER A 248 4.07 8.60 -6.96
C SER A 248 2.80 8.81 -7.78
N THR A 249 2.88 8.53 -9.07
CA THR A 249 1.71 8.55 -9.95
C THR A 249 1.65 7.30 -10.81
N THR A 250 0.44 6.85 -11.14
CA THR A 250 0.19 5.77 -12.10
C THR A 250 -0.54 6.32 -13.31
N ILE A 251 0.06 6.18 -14.48
CA ILE A 251 -0.51 6.52 -15.77
C ILE A 251 -1.05 5.23 -16.38
N LEU A 252 -2.33 5.21 -16.75
CA LEU A 252 -2.94 4.12 -17.52
C LEU A 252 -3.35 4.67 -18.88
N VAL A 253 -2.70 4.18 -19.93
CA VAL A 253 -3.12 4.36 -21.32
C VAL A 253 -3.85 3.10 -21.74
N ALA A 254 -5.13 3.21 -22.08
CA ALA A 254 -5.98 2.08 -22.42
C ALA A 254 -6.74 2.29 -23.73
N VAL A 255 -7.00 1.20 -24.44
CA VAL A 255 -7.99 1.14 -25.49
C VAL A 255 -9.30 0.68 -24.87
N VAL A 256 -10.35 1.46 -25.04
CA VAL A 256 -11.69 1.20 -24.49
C VAL A 256 -12.74 1.14 -25.56
N LYS A 257 -13.83 0.41 -25.29
CA LYS A 257 -15.03 0.38 -26.14
C LYS A 257 -16.11 1.28 -25.55
N GLY A 258 -16.78 2.04 -26.40
CA GLY A 258 -17.89 2.89 -26.00
C GLY A 258 -18.36 3.80 -27.13
N LYS A 259 -19.44 4.52 -26.88
CA LYS A 259 -19.93 5.60 -27.76
C LYS A 259 -19.74 6.92 -27.04
N ASP A 260 -19.35 7.95 -27.79
CA ASP A 260 -19.23 9.33 -27.29
C ASP A 260 -18.31 9.44 -26.03
N VAL A 261 -17.20 8.69 -26.03
CA VAL A 261 -16.22 8.74 -24.94
C VAL A 261 -15.51 10.09 -24.99
N THR A 262 -15.63 10.85 -23.93
CA THR A 262 -15.02 12.19 -23.78
C THR A 262 -14.26 12.30 -22.45
N LYS A 263 -13.40 13.31 -22.35
CA LYS A 263 -12.73 13.66 -21.09
C LYS A 263 -13.78 13.90 -19.97
N GLU A 264 -14.84 14.63 -20.29
CA GLU A 264 -15.90 15.00 -19.37
C GLU A 264 -16.67 13.77 -18.86
N SER A 265 -16.99 12.82 -19.75
CA SER A 265 -17.70 11.60 -19.38
C SER A 265 -16.86 10.69 -18.49
N ILE A 266 -15.55 10.56 -18.77
CA ILE A 266 -14.62 9.81 -17.92
C ILE A 266 -14.49 10.49 -16.56
N ASN A 267 -14.23 11.80 -16.53
CA ASN A 267 -14.07 12.56 -15.29
C ASN A 267 -15.35 12.51 -14.43
N ALA A 268 -16.52 12.58 -15.04
CA ALA A 268 -17.81 12.44 -14.34
C ALA A 268 -17.94 11.05 -13.69
N ALA A 269 -17.58 9.98 -14.39
CA ALA A 269 -17.61 8.61 -13.86
C ALA A 269 -16.63 8.46 -12.68
N MET A 270 -15.41 8.98 -12.79
CA MET A 270 -14.41 8.95 -11.70
C MET A 270 -14.87 9.75 -10.49
N LYS A 271 -15.47 10.94 -10.71
CA LYS A 271 -16.04 11.78 -9.65
C LYS A 271 -17.19 11.09 -8.91
N ALA A 272 -18.04 10.39 -9.65
CA ALA A 272 -19.15 9.62 -9.08
C ALA A 272 -18.67 8.38 -8.26
N ALA A 273 -17.52 7.82 -8.59
CA ALA A 273 -16.90 6.71 -7.87
C ALA A 273 -16.07 7.15 -6.66
N ALA A 274 -15.95 8.46 -6.39
CA ALA A 274 -15.14 8.99 -5.30
C ALA A 274 -15.63 8.47 -3.93
N SER A 275 -14.66 8.14 -3.07
CA SER A 275 -14.90 7.56 -1.75
C SER A 275 -13.74 7.90 -0.80
N GLN A 276 -13.78 7.39 0.44
CA GLN A 276 -12.64 7.49 1.37
C GLN A 276 -11.35 6.79 0.88
N SER A 277 -11.46 5.90 -0.11
CA SER A 277 -10.34 5.14 -0.68
C SER A 277 -9.93 5.64 -2.05
N PHE A 278 -10.84 6.23 -2.81
CA PHE A 278 -10.63 6.75 -4.15
C PHE A 278 -11.01 8.23 -4.20
N GLY A 279 -10.01 9.10 -4.19
CA GLY A 279 -10.19 10.54 -4.24
C GLY A 279 -10.32 11.06 -5.68
N TYR A 280 -10.81 12.29 -5.82
CA TYR A 280 -10.94 13.00 -7.08
C TYR A 280 -10.34 14.40 -6.94
N ASN A 281 -9.51 14.82 -7.90
CA ASN A 281 -8.80 16.10 -7.91
C ASN A 281 -8.96 16.83 -9.23
N GLU A 282 -9.15 18.14 -9.16
CA GLU A 282 -9.22 19.07 -10.31
C GLU A 282 -8.11 20.14 -10.26
N ASP A 283 -7.29 20.16 -9.21
CA ASP A 283 -6.16 21.09 -9.07
C ASP A 283 -4.89 20.58 -9.76
N PRO A 284 -4.03 21.46 -10.26
CA PRO A 284 -2.75 21.11 -10.89
C PRO A 284 -1.68 20.77 -9.82
N ILE A 285 -1.82 19.58 -9.20
CA ILE A 285 -0.93 19.11 -8.13
C ILE A 285 0.32 18.42 -8.66
N VAL A 286 1.31 18.28 -7.79
CA VAL A 286 2.56 17.54 -8.01
C VAL A 286 2.82 16.52 -6.89
N SER A 287 3.85 15.71 -7.02
CA SER A 287 4.12 14.59 -6.11
C SER A 287 4.27 14.97 -4.63
N SER A 288 4.75 16.18 -4.31
CA SER A 288 4.88 16.64 -2.93
C SER A 288 3.53 16.93 -2.25
N ASP A 289 2.50 17.24 -3.04
CA ASP A 289 1.17 17.59 -2.52
C ASP A 289 0.40 16.36 -2.01
N VAL A 290 0.81 15.16 -2.44
CA VAL A 290 0.16 13.90 -2.04
C VAL A 290 0.84 13.20 -0.85
N ILE A 291 1.90 13.80 -0.30
CA ILE A 291 2.61 13.26 0.87
C ILE A 291 1.66 13.25 2.08
N GLY A 292 1.56 12.11 2.75
CA GLY A 292 0.68 11.92 3.91
C GLY A 292 -0.79 11.67 3.55
N MET A 293 -1.14 11.65 2.27
CA MET A 293 -2.49 11.40 1.79
C MET A 293 -3.01 10.02 2.21
N ARG A 294 -4.31 9.92 2.53
CA ARG A 294 -4.98 8.69 2.98
C ARG A 294 -5.89 8.04 1.92
N TYR A 295 -6.08 8.64 0.76
CA TYR A 295 -6.68 7.94 -0.37
C TYR A 295 -5.72 6.87 -0.90
N GLY A 296 -6.21 5.69 -1.22
CA GLY A 296 -5.41 4.65 -1.89
C GLY A 296 -4.99 5.08 -3.29
N SER A 297 -5.85 5.86 -3.94
CA SER A 297 -5.72 6.41 -5.29
C SER A 297 -6.40 7.77 -5.33
N LEU A 298 -5.75 8.79 -5.86
CA LEU A 298 -6.33 10.12 -6.08
C LEU A 298 -6.34 10.39 -7.58
N PHE A 299 -7.52 10.30 -8.19
CA PHE A 299 -7.69 10.54 -9.62
C PHE A 299 -7.42 12.00 -9.96
N ASP A 300 -6.63 12.23 -11.00
CA ASP A 300 -6.30 13.56 -11.53
C ASP A 300 -7.10 13.87 -12.79
N ALA A 301 -8.18 14.61 -12.66
CA ALA A 301 -9.07 14.97 -13.76
C ALA A 301 -8.40 15.91 -14.79
N THR A 302 -7.31 16.59 -14.39
CA THR A 302 -6.58 17.48 -15.29
C THR A 302 -5.79 16.72 -16.36
N GLN A 303 -5.42 15.46 -16.09
CA GLN A 303 -4.56 14.62 -16.92
C GLN A 303 -5.32 13.64 -17.82
N THR A 304 -6.65 13.66 -17.82
CA THR A 304 -7.47 12.83 -18.70
C THR A 304 -7.33 13.27 -20.16
N MET A 305 -6.99 12.32 -21.02
CA MET A 305 -6.90 12.51 -22.48
C MET A 305 -7.71 11.45 -23.20
N VAL A 306 -8.33 11.83 -24.32
CA VAL A 306 -9.17 10.95 -25.15
C VAL A 306 -8.86 11.20 -26.62
N ALA A 307 -8.64 10.12 -27.37
CA ALA A 307 -8.50 10.14 -28.81
C ALA A 307 -9.39 9.07 -29.43
N LYS A 308 -10.23 9.45 -30.40
CA LYS A 308 -11.08 8.51 -31.14
C LYS A 308 -10.23 7.69 -32.11
N ILE A 309 -10.37 6.37 -32.13
CA ILE A 309 -9.74 5.43 -33.07
C ILE A 309 -10.70 5.10 -34.18
N ASP A 310 -11.93 4.66 -33.83
CA ASP A 310 -13.02 4.36 -34.76
C ASP A 310 -14.38 4.69 -34.10
N ASP A 311 -15.48 4.18 -34.65
CA ASP A 311 -16.83 4.59 -34.22
C ASP A 311 -17.18 4.17 -32.78
N ASP A 312 -16.59 3.10 -32.28
CA ASP A 312 -16.84 2.58 -30.92
C ASP A 312 -15.56 2.32 -30.11
N THR A 313 -14.40 2.77 -30.61
CA THR A 313 -13.11 2.49 -29.99
C THR A 313 -12.34 3.79 -29.73
N TYR A 314 -11.82 3.93 -28.53
CA TYR A 314 -11.09 5.11 -28.10
C TYR A 314 -9.80 4.71 -27.39
N GLN A 315 -8.75 5.51 -27.58
CA GLN A 315 -7.57 5.51 -26.76
C GLN A 315 -7.74 6.56 -25.66
N VAL A 316 -7.57 6.16 -24.41
CA VAL A 316 -7.71 7.06 -23.27
C VAL A 316 -6.46 7.02 -22.41
N GLN A 317 -6.09 8.16 -21.82
CA GLN A 317 -5.16 8.24 -20.72
C GLN A 317 -5.90 8.69 -19.48
N VAL A 318 -5.69 7.98 -18.38
CA VAL A 318 -6.13 8.35 -17.03
C VAL A 318 -4.97 8.26 -16.06
N VAL A 319 -4.94 9.15 -15.06
CA VAL A 319 -3.83 9.29 -14.12
C VAL A 319 -4.36 9.34 -12.70
N SER A 320 -3.68 8.64 -11.81
CA SER A 320 -3.94 8.74 -10.36
C SER A 320 -2.63 8.91 -9.59
N TRP A 321 -2.69 9.73 -8.55
CA TRP A 321 -1.64 9.95 -7.57
C TRP A 321 -1.78 9.04 -6.36
N TYR A 322 -0.66 8.72 -5.71
CA TYR A 322 -0.63 8.02 -4.44
C TYR A 322 0.64 8.34 -3.65
N ASP A 323 0.50 8.48 -2.36
CA ASP A 323 1.66 8.34 -1.48
C ASP A 323 1.99 6.85 -1.39
N ASN A 324 3.08 6.41 -2.00
CA ASN A 324 3.44 4.99 -2.07
C ASN A 324 3.65 4.34 -0.70
N GLU A 325 3.76 5.13 0.37
CA GLU A 325 3.81 4.65 1.75
C GLU A 325 2.46 4.85 2.46
N ASN A 326 2.00 6.10 2.64
CA ASN A 326 0.84 6.41 3.49
C ASN A 326 -0.50 6.04 2.85
N SER A 327 -0.68 6.23 1.54
CA SER A 327 -1.89 5.79 0.82
C SER A 327 -2.07 4.28 0.91
N TYR A 328 -0.98 3.53 0.62
CA TYR A 328 -0.97 2.07 0.73
C TYR A 328 -1.28 1.60 2.15
N THR A 329 -0.62 2.21 3.13
CA THR A 329 -0.86 1.90 4.55
C THR A 329 -2.31 2.14 4.95
N SER A 330 -2.93 3.21 4.47
CA SER A 330 -4.34 3.51 4.75
C SER A 330 -5.29 2.44 4.23
N GLN A 331 -5.06 1.95 3.01
CA GLN A 331 -5.85 0.85 2.43
C GLN A 331 -5.66 -0.45 3.22
N MET A 332 -4.42 -0.75 3.59
CA MET A 332 -4.10 -1.92 4.38
C MET A 332 -4.73 -1.88 5.78
N VAL A 333 -4.71 -0.73 6.46
CA VAL A 333 -5.35 -0.54 7.77
C VAL A 333 -6.87 -0.75 7.65
N ARG A 334 -7.54 -0.22 6.62
CA ARG A 334 -8.95 -0.49 6.35
C ARG A 334 -9.21 -1.97 6.09
N THR A 335 -8.35 -2.63 5.33
CA THR A 335 -8.42 -4.07 5.06
C THR A 335 -8.29 -4.89 6.34
N ILE A 336 -7.37 -4.54 7.24
CA ILE A 336 -7.20 -5.20 8.55
C ILE A 336 -8.51 -5.20 9.34
N LYS A 337 -9.16 -4.04 9.46
CA LYS A 337 -10.42 -3.91 10.21
C LYS A 337 -11.53 -4.74 9.59
N TYR A 338 -11.76 -4.57 8.29
CA TYR A 338 -12.78 -5.33 7.56
C TYR A 338 -12.55 -6.84 7.70
N PHE A 339 -11.31 -7.29 7.52
CA PHE A 339 -10.95 -8.70 7.60
C PHE A 339 -11.10 -9.28 9.01
N ALA A 340 -10.79 -8.51 10.04
CA ALA A 340 -10.95 -8.94 11.44
C ALA A 340 -12.40 -9.11 11.85
N GLU A 341 -13.32 -8.34 11.25
CA GLU A 341 -14.74 -8.32 11.56
C GLU A 341 -15.54 -9.46 10.87
N LEU A 342 -14.92 -10.16 9.93
CA LEU A 342 -15.45 -11.39 9.31
C LEU A 342 -15.22 -12.62 10.21
#